data_9449b102042b8c3bba13c1140f22f065
#
_entry.id   9449b102042b8c3bba13c1140f22f065
#
_cell.length_a   1.000
_cell.length_b   1.000
_cell.length_c   1.000
_cell.angle_alpha   90.00
_cell.angle_beta   90.00
_cell.angle_gamma   90.00
#
_symmetry.space_group_name_H-M   'P 1'
#
loop_
_entity.id
_entity.type
_entity.pdbx_description
1 polymer ?
#
loop_
_entity_poly.entity_id
_entity_poly.type
_entity_poly.pdbx_seq_one_letter_code
_entity_poly.pdbx_strand_id
1 'polypeptide(L)'
;MNIVQCIMLTILCHLAYIISLTLALYETEKLHNHQANADPFLIEIYWTTHDYNLHTVASLQVVTNPLATREFSPVHQQVFANLKQLNAEYTRYAVWFPYPKLAVAELDPPSGIFQCGNVGENFSVNLSCEQNGGVISQVDFASYGTSAGACGQMQQGTCHAANSSEIIQRVCIGQKTCSIPATSDIFGDPCKGIPKRLLIQIQCNPPQNNTYYNFNYLDTMLQDFLDATDGHSRIISFSTQPNWLFKLDAPHIYPDNASLADWRYPVGTELVDDTMHALGDYYGRLVAWYTRGGFIDEYGRKHTSNYDYNWDYTEIFNEVESEHSMNVEFYTRAYDAVIQGIRRHTNNYDMKYVGMALGGHNEFGWYRYFLNHSNHAPDIPLDMISYHFYALANSRTDPNDWESFFSQLDGFTFEVEQIEEIRKILSPQTRTTIDELGVILPDDNTPGAPQFPMVYWNAAAALYAYAWARISRQGIDVVGHSQLMGYPELPDLQLQPQYPSVSLLNWTTGEGTAKYWTSKLLIETVDIGNDQAVVTETTDLQGQNIFSQAFIGKNGRRWVLIINKRYGNIDVFLPGCTGGRMQIINEASGFGPATEVTLELSRITLSAFAVAVVHMPPVDVE
;
A
#
# COMPACT_ATOMS: atom_id res chain seq x y z
N MET A 1 -50.56 26.31 45.49
CA MET A 1 -50.02 25.01 45.77
C MET A 1 -49.36 25.06 47.14
N ASN A 2 -49.87 24.28 48.10
CA ASN A 2 -49.44 24.35 49.50
C ASN A 2 -48.03 23.78 49.69
N ILE A 3 -47.22 24.35 50.56
CA ILE A 3 -45.83 23.90 50.88
C ILE A 3 -45.72 22.36 51.05
N VAL A 4 -46.73 21.74 51.62
CA VAL A 4 -46.84 20.29 51.79
C VAL A 4 -46.88 19.55 50.46
N GLN A 5 -47.53 20.08 49.43
CA GLN A 5 -47.58 19.47 48.07
C GLN A 5 -46.23 19.57 47.31
N CYS A 6 -45.50 20.68 47.51
CA CYS A 6 -44.14 20.80 46.97
C CYS A 6 -43.17 19.79 47.62
N ILE A 7 -43.22 19.63 48.93
CA ILE A 7 -42.37 18.69 49.67
C ILE A 7 -42.66 17.24 49.25
N MET A 8 -43.95 16.88 49.13
CA MET A 8 -44.32 15.52 48.65
C MET A 8 -43.88 15.25 47.21
N LEU A 9 -43.97 16.25 46.30
CA LEU A 9 -43.49 16.07 44.91
C LEU A 9 -41.96 15.91 44.85
N THR A 10 -41.22 16.66 45.67
CA THR A 10 -39.74 16.52 45.73
C THR A 10 -39.30 15.16 46.29
N ILE A 11 -40.00 14.65 47.29
CA ILE A 11 -39.73 13.30 47.87
C ILE A 11 -40.06 12.21 46.84
N LEU A 12 -41.16 12.31 46.11
CA LEU A 12 -41.51 11.37 45.07
C LEU A 12 -40.53 11.38 43.88
N CYS A 13 -40.03 12.53 43.47
CA CYS A 13 -38.98 12.65 42.44
C CYS A 13 -37.64 12.03 42.89
N HIS A 14 -37.25 12.22 44.17
CA HIS A 14 -36.04 11.58 44.70
C HIS A 14 -36.16 10.07 44.83
N LEU A 15 -37.32 9.58 45.25
CA LEU A 15 -37.60 8.12 45.31
C LEU A 15 -37.59 7.48 43.91
N ALA A 16 -38.19 8.14 42.91
CA ALA A 16 -38.17 7.66 41.55
C ALA A 16 -36.74 7.63 40.95
N TYR A 17 -35.93 8.64 41.29
CA TYR A 17 -34.53 8.69 40.86
C TYR A 17 -33.68 7.60 41.52
N ILE A 18 -33.87 7.34 42.83
CA ILE A 18 -33.16 6.27 43.56
C ILE A 18 -33.57 4.88 43.00
N ILE A 19 -34.87 4.66 42.74
CA ILE A 19 -35.35 3.40 42.13
C ILE A 19 -34.78 3.20 40.75
N SER A 20 -34.69 4.26 39.93
CA SER A 20 -34.07 4.20 38.61
C SER A 20 -32.57 3.87 38.65
N LEU A 21 -31.84 4.44 39.62
CA LEU A 21 -30.43 4.18 39.84
C LEU A 21 -30.15 2.74 40.32
N THR A 22 -31.01 2.23 41.25
CA THR A 22 -30.89 0.86 41.72
C THR A 22 -31.26 -0.18 40.66
N LEU A 23 -32.22 0.10 39.80
CA LEU A 23 -32.55 -0.76 38.64
C LEU A 23 -31.40 -0.76 37.61
N ALA A 24 -30.81 0.38 37.32
CA ALA A 24 -29.65 0.48 36.41
C ALA A 24 -28.41 -0.26 36.97
N LEU A 25 -28.15 -0.15 38.29
CA LEU A 25 -27.08 -0.90 38.94
C LEU A 25 -27.37 -2.42 38.99
N TYR A 26 -28.60 -2.84 39.18
CA TYR A 26 -29.02 -4.23 39.14
C TYR A 26 -28.94 -4.84 37.74
N GLU A 27 -29.28 -4.06 36.69
CA GLU A 27 -29.10 -4.50 35.30
C GLU A 27 -27.61 -4.57 34.90
N THR A 28 -26.76 -3.64 35.38
CA THR A 28 -25.31 -3.72 35.15
C THR A 28 -24.65 -4.86 35.88
N GLU A 29 -25.07 -5.18 37.14
CA GLU A 29 -24.63 -6.37 37.86
C GLU A 29 -25.11 -7.68 37.20
N LYS A 30 -26.31 -7.69 36.63
CA LYS A 30 -26.85 -8.82 35.92
C LYS A 30 -26.15 -9.05 34.58
N LEU A 31 -25.78 -8.00 33.86
CA LEU A 31 -24.96 -8.04 32.65
C LEU A 31 -23.53 -8.55 32.96
N HIS A 32 -22.91 -8.06 34.05
CA HIS A 32 -21.59 -8.53 34.49
C HIS A 32 -21.60 -10.00 34.95
N ASN A 33 -22.65 -10.43 35.65
CA ASN A 33 -22.80 -11.84 36.09
C ASN A 33 -23.21 -12.79 34.95
N HIS A 34 -23.86 -12.31 33.89
CA HIS A 34 -24.12 -13.12 32.68
C HIS A 34 -22.88 -13.36 31.82
N GLN A 35 -21.92 -12.41 31.80
CA GLN A 35 -20.63 -12.64 31.14
C GLN A 35 -19.71 -13.62 31.90
N ALA A 36 -19.86 -13.75 33.23
CA ALA A 36 -19.03 -14.63 34.04
C ALA A 36 -19.45 -16.14 34.03
N ASN A 37 -20.57 -16.50 33.34
CA ASN A 37 -21.11 -17.87 33.33
C ASN A 37 -21.57 -18.35 31.93
N ALA A 38 -21.11 -17.74 30.83
CA ALA A 38 -21.33 -18.30 29.51
C ALA A 38 -20.46 -19.55 29.34
N ASP A 39 -21.03 -20.66 28.88
CA ASP A 39 -20.25 -21.83 28.53
C ASP A 39 -19.23 -21.46 27.42
N PRO A 40 -17.99 -22.00 27.51
CA PRO A 40 -16.98 -21.75 26.48
C PRO A 40 -17.46 -22.24 25.11
N PHE A 41 -17.11 -21.53 24.06
CA PHE A 41 -17.38 -22.00 22.69
C PHE A 41 -16.58 -23.28 22.43
N LEU A 42 -17.28 -24.35 22.08
CA LEU A 42 -16.64 -25.61 21.71
C LEU A 42 -16.11 -25.52 20.28
N ILE A 43 -14.88 -26.00 20.08
CA ILE A 43 -14.27 -26.18 18.75
C ILE A 43 -14.16 -27.68 18.51
N GLU A 44 -14.89 -28.19 17.51
CA GLU A 44 -14.87 -29.59 17.09
C GLU A 44 -14.06 -29.73 15.81
N ILE A 45 -13.10 -30.65 15.78
CA ILE A 45 -12.19 -30.84 14.65
C ILE A 45 -12.28 -32.27 14.15
N TYR A 46 -12.59 -32.40 12.87
CA TYR A 46 -12.68 -33.70 12.18
C TYR A 46 -11.38 -33.98 11.44
N TRP A 47 -10.35 -34.40 12.18
CA TRP A 47 -8.96 -34.55 11.71
C TRP A 47 -8.79 -35.44 10.49
N THR A 48 -9.75 -36.32 10.20
CA THR A 48 -9.74 -37.23 9.04
C THR A 48 -10.59 -36.75 7.89
N THR A 49 -11.30 -35.62 8.06
CA THR A 49 -12.18 -35.07 7.03
C THR A 49 -11.52 -33.87 6.38
N HIS A 50 -11.02 -34.05 5.18
CA HIS A 50 -10.39 -33.01 4.37
C HIS A 50 -11.40 -31.90 4.00
N ASP A 51 -10.98 -30.67 4.04
CA ASP A 51 -11.76 -29.51 3.62
C ASP A 51 -11.19 -28.91 2.31
N TYR A 52 -9.98 -28.36 2.35
CA TYR A 52 -9.29 -27.85 1.15
C TYR A 52 -7.77 -27.96 1.27
N ASN A 53 -7.07 -27.92 0.12
CA ASN A 53 -5.62 -27.87 0.08
C ASN A 53 -5.14 -26.43 0.25
N LEU A 54 -4.22 -26.22 1.19
CA LEU A 54 -3.66 -24.92 1.45
C LEU A 54 -2.53 -24.59 0.47
N HIS A 55 -2.69 -23.51 -0.29
CA HIS A 55 -1.66 -22.98 -1.18
C HIS A 55 -1.53 -21.45 -1.11
N THR A 56 -2.38 -20.80 -0.33
CA THR A 56 -2.43 -19.34 -0.17
C THR A 56 -1.29 -18.84 0.69
N VAL A 57 -0.47 -17.98 0.13
CA VAL A 57 0.67 -17.37 0.81
C VAL A 57 0.22 -16.11 1.56
N ALA A 58 0.59 -16.00 2.83
CA ALA A 58 0.53 -14.75 3.56
C ALA A 58 1.68 -13.83 3.13
N SER A 59 1.37 -12.58 2.83
CA SER A 59 2.30 -11.63 2.25
C SER A 59 2.07 -10.20 2.78
N LEU A 60 2.74 -9.22 2.18
CA LEU A 60 2.54 -7.80 2.45
C LEU A 60 2.88 -6.94 1.24
N GLN A 61 2.47 -5.65 1.33
CA GLN A 61 3.00 -4.63 0.43
C GLN A 61 3.93 -3.64 1.13
N VAL A 62 4.87 -3.13 0.36
CA VAL A 62 5.71 -1.97 0.67
C VAL A 62 5.29 -0.84 -0.26
N VAL A 63 5.07 0.35 0.28
CA VAL A 63 4.67 1.53 -0.49
C VAL A 63 5.75 2.59 -0.41
N THR A 64 6.05 3.25 -1.52
CA THR A 64 6.97 4.39 -1.53
C THR A 64 6.47 5.49 -0.61
N ASN A 65 7.28 5.85 0.38
CA ASN A 65 7.05 6.99 1.24
C ASN A 65 8.36 7.47 1.87
N PRO A 66 8.43 8.71 2.41
CA PRO A 66 9.64 9.27 3.00
C PRO A 66 10.24 8.43 4.13
N LEU A 67 9.42 7.78 4.98
CA LEU A 67 9.93 6.94 6.08
C LEU A 67 10.57 5.63 5.61
N ALA A 68 10.37 5.25 4.35
CA ALA A 68 11.05 4.12 3.74
C ALA A 68 12.31 4.52 2.95
N THR A 69 12.70 5.82 2.91
CA THR A 69 13.88 6.28 2.19
C THR A 69 15.10 6.40 3.09
N ARG A 70 16.29 6.23 2.54
CA ARG A 70 17.56 6.44 3.27
C ARG A 70 17.75 7.90 3.70
N GLU A 71 17.23 8.85 2.94
CA GLU A 71 17.49 10.28 3.11
C GLU A 71 16.60 10.91 4.19
N PHE A 72 15.33 10.51 4.27
CA PHE A 72 14.34 11.19 5.12
C PHE A 72 13.97 10.42 6.38
N SER A 73 14.38 9.17 6.51
CA SER A 73 13.90 8.28 7.57
C SER A 73 14.91 8.03 8.67
N PRO A 74 14.57 8.32 9.93
CA PRO A 74 15.38 7.90 11.07
C PRO A 74 15.25 6.39 11.38
N VAL A 75 14.22 5.72 10.86
CA VAL A 75 13.93 4.29 11.13
C VAL A 75 14.17 3.37 9.92
N HIS A 76 14.70 3.92 8.82
CA HIS A 76 14.93 3.20 7.56
C HIS A 76 15.60 1.82 7.75
N GLN A 77 16.70 1.75 8.49
CA GLN A 77 17.43 0.50 8.69
C GLN A 77 16.57 -0.57 9.38
N GLN A 78 15.80 -0.16 10.39
CA GLN A 78 14.91 -1.07 11.12
C GLN A 78 13.72 -1.53 10.25
N VAL A 79 13.19 -0.65 9.40
CA VAL A 79 12.11 -0.97 8.47
C VAL A 79 12.52 -2.10 7.53
N PHE A 80 13.68 -1.97 6.86
CA PHE A 80 14.14 -3.00 5.91
C PHE A 80 14.71 -4.24 6.61
N ALA A 81 15.25 -4.12 7.84
CA ALA A 81 15.60 -5.27 8.65
C ALA A 81 14.37 -6.12 9.01
N ASN A 82 13.25 -5.48 9.36
CA ASN A 82 11.99 -6.17 9.64
C ASN A 82 11.38 -6.75 8.36
N LEU A 83 11.44 -6.07 7.23
CA LEU A 83 11.00 -6.63 5.95
C LEU A 83 11.75 -7.93 5.64
N LYS A 84 13.08 -7.92 5.78
CA LYS A 84 13.92 -9.11 5.59
C LYS A 84 13.60 -10.21 6.60
N GLN A 85 13.39 -9.84 7.87
CA GLN A 85 13.08 -10.81 8.94
C GLN A 85 11.70 -11.44 8.76
N LEU A 86 10.76 -10.75 8.12
CA LEU A 86 9.43 -11.30 7.84
C LEU A 86 9.51 -12.53 6.95
N ASN A 87 10.42 -12.53 5.97
CA ASN A 87 10.72 -13.66 5.09
C ASN A 87 9.49 -14.16 4.31
N ALA A 88 8.68 -13.24 3.80
CA ALA A 88 7.48 -13.56 3.02
C ALA A 88 7.83 -14.11 1.65
N GLU A 89 7.16 -15.18 1.20
CA GLU A 89 7.38 -15.81 -0.11
C GLU A 89 7.09 -14.86 -1.27
N TYR A 90 6.07 -14.01 -1.15
CA TYR A 90 5.77 -12.94 -2.08
C TYR A 90 5.81 -11.60 -1.35
N THR A 91 6.25 -10.55 -2.03
CA THR A 91 6.16 -9.17 -1.52
C THR A 91 5.89 -8.24 -2.68
N ARG A 92 4.90 -7.36 -2.52
CA ARG A 92 4.59 -6.31 -3.48
C ARG A 92 5.33 -5.03 -3.11
N TYR A 93 5.94 -4.35 -4.09
CA TYR A 93 6.46 -3.00 -3.95
C TYR A 93 5.67 -2.06 -4.86
N ALA A 94 4.90 -1.16 -4.27
CA ALA A 94 4.13 -0.14 -4.99
C ALA A 94 4.85 1.20 -4.96
N VAL A 95 5.21 1.68 -6.15
CA VAL A 95 5.81 3.00 -6.37
C VAL A 95 4.66 4.00 -6.52
N TRP A 96 4.19 4.52 -5.40
CA TRP A 96 2.89 5.14 -5.26
C TRP A 96 2.87 6.68 -5.41
N PHE A 97 1.76 7.21 -5.93
CA PHE A 97 1.61 8.55 -6.50
C PHE A 97 1.76 9.76 -5.56
N PRO A 98 1.45 9.72 -4.24
CA PRO A 98 1.49 10.95 -3.45
C PRO A 98 2.87 11.61 -3.38
N TYR A 99 3.92 10.87 -3.72
CA TYR A 99 5.30 11.35 -3.71
C TYR A 99 5.92 11.28 -5.11
N PRO A 100 5.49 12.15 -6.06
CA PRO A 100 5.89 12.02 -7.47
C PRO A 100 7.40 12.09 -7.66
N LYS A 101 8.15 12.87 -6.88
CA LYS A 101 9.61 12.92 -6.97
C LYS A 101 10.32 11.67 -6.42
N LEU A 102 9.68 10.90 -5.54
CA LEU A 102 10.19 9.60 -5.09
C LEU A 102 9.80 8.48 -6.07
N ALA A 103 8.69 8.66 -6.80
CA ALA A 103 8.05 7.61 -7.57
C ALA A 103 8.32 7.68 -9.10
N VAL A 104 8.74 8.81 -9.63
CA VAL A 104 8.89 9.03 -11.07
C VAL A 104 10.30 9.50 -11.40
N ALA A 105 10.99 8.75 -12.25
CA ALA A 105 12.31 9.15 -12.77
C ALA A 105 12.23 10.18 -13.87
N GLU A 106 11.22 10.11 -14.74
CA GLU A 106 11.02 10.98 -15.90
C GLU A 106 9.93 12.03 -15.60
N LEU A 107 10.23 13.00 -14.71
CA LEU A 107 9.28 14.07 -14.36
C LEU A 107 8.99 15.02 -15.52
N ASP A 108 9.95 15.22 -16.40
CA ASP A 108 9.81 15.95 -17.67
C ASP A 108 9.84 14.96 -18.84
N PRO A 109 9.17 15.29 -19.96
CA PRO A 109 9.22 14.44 -21.15
C PRO A 109 10.63 14.41 -21.74
N PRO A 110 10.98 13.33 -22.45
CA PRO A 110 12.19 13.31 -23.25
C PRO A 110 12.27 14.54 -24.16
N SER A 111 13.32 15.33 -24.01
CA SER A 111 13.52 16.56 -24.76
C SER A 111 14.84 16.49 -25.54
N GLY A 112 14.78 16.41 -26.86
CA GLY A 112 15.94 16.13 -27.68
C GLY A 112 17.13 17.10 -27.53
N ILE A 113 16.87 18.39 -27.40
CA ILE A 113 17.92 19.44 -27.50
C ILE A 113 17.94 20.41 -26.31
N PHE A 114 16.95 20.38 -25.43
CA PHE A 114 16.83 21.36 -24.35
C PHE A 114 17.40 20.87 -23.05
N GLN A 115 18.05 21.77 -22.31
CA GLN A 115 18.33 21.64 -20.89
C GLN A 115 17.33 22.50 -20.14
N CYS A 116 16.72 21.97 -19.10
CA CYS A 116 15.68 22.67 -18.37
C CYS A 116 15.96 22.69 -16.87
N GLY A 117 15.47 23.71 -16.20
CA GLY A 117 15.46 23.82 -14.76
C GLY A 117 14.13 24.39 -14.27
N ASN A 118 13.59 23.83 -13.21
CA ASN A 118 12.34 24.23 -12.58
C ASN A 118 12.47 24.11 -11.07
N VAL A 119 12.55 25.24 -10.37
CA VAL A 119 12.65 25.26 -8.90
C VAL A 119 11.76 26.35 -8.31
N GLY A 120 11.29 26.12 -7.09
CA GLY A 120 10.57 27.11 -6.31
C GLY A 120 11.47 28.23 -5.76
N GLU A 121 10.83 29.24 -5.21
CA GLU A 121 11.51 30.38 -4.56
C GLU A 121 12.46 29.88 -3.46
N ASN A 122 13.66 30.47 -3.38
CA ASN A 122 14.77 30.15 -2.47
C ASN A 122 15.56 28.85 -2.81
N PHE A 123 15.26 28.16 -3.88
CA PHE A 123 16.07 27.07 -4.43
C PHE A 123 16.95 27.54 -5.59
N SER A 124 17.91 26.71 -6.02
CA SER A 124 18.78 27.05 -7.14
C SER A 124 18.57 26.10 -8.32
N VAL A 125 18.46 26.65 -9.52
CA VAL A 125 18.52 25.88 -10.77
C VAL A 125 20.00 25.63 -11.10
N ASN A 126 20.35 24.38 -11.40
CA ASN A 126 21.65 23.97 -11.89
C ASN A 126 21.52 23.46 -13.34
N LEU A 127 22.18 24.11 -14.27
CA LEU A 127 22.20 23.76 -15.69
C LEU A 127 23.62 23.39 -16.10
N SER A 128 23.79 22.37 -16.96
CA SER A 128 25.11 21.92 -17.41
C SER A 128 25.09 21.56 -18.90
N CYS A 129 26.10 22.03 -19.61
CA CYS A 129 26.42 21.69 -21.01
C CYS A 129 27.81 21.03 -21.13
N GLU A 130 28.31 20.39 -20.05
CA GLU A 130 29.71 19.88 -20.02
C GLU A 130 29.95 18.68 -20.91
N GLN A 131 28.94 17.95 -21.32
CA GLN A 131 29.11 16.82 -22.22
C GLN A 131 29.73 17.30 -23.54
N ASN A 132 30.73 16.58 -24.02
CA ASN A 132 31.46 16.91 -25.26
C ASN A 132 32.13 18.32 -25.27
N GLY A 133 32.40 18.89 -24.08
CA GLY A 133 33.04 20.21 -23.95
C GLY A 133 32.13 21.38 -24.34
N GLY A 134 30.82 21.18 -24.31
CA GLY A 134 29.82 22.17 -24.70
C GLY A 134 29.70 23.34 -23.72
N VAL A 135 29.02 24.39 -24.21
CA VAL A 135 28.65 25.59 -23.46
C VAL A 135 27.19 25.94 -23.71
N ILE A 136 26.59 26.68 -22.80
CA ILE A 136 25.23 27.21 -22.93
C ILE A 136 25.26 28.27 -24.05
N SER A 137 24.53 28.04 -25.13
CA SER A 137 24.55 28.88 -26.33
C SER A 137 23.31 29.76 -26.50
N GLN A 138 22.17 29.32 -25.94
CA GLN A 138 20.90 30.00 -26.09
C GLN A 138 20.01 29.81 -24.86
N VAL A 139 19.21 30.82 -24.55
CA VAL A 139 18.14 30.78 -23.58
C VAL A 139 16.82 30.91 -24.33
N ASP A 140 16.08 29.79 -24.43
CA ASP A 140 14.81 29.77 -25.17
C ASP A 140 13.64 30.26 -24.29
N PHE A 141 13.72 29.97 -23.00
CA PHE A 141 12.73 30.40 -22.01
C PHE A 141 13.40 30.69 -20.67
N ALA A 142 13.01 31.76 -20.02
CA ALA A 142 13.30 32.01 -18.62
C ALA A 142 12.20 32.86 -17.98
N SER A 143 11.70 32.44 -16.87
CA SER A 143 10.66 33.18 -16.15
C SER A 143 10.72 32.90 -14.66
N TYR A 144 10.81 33.98 -13.85
CA TYR A 144 10.64 33.95 -12.41
C TYR A 144 9.27 34.50 -12.06
N GLY A 145 8.38 33.67 -11.50
CA GLY A 145 7.00 34.05 -11.23
C GLY A 145 6.08 32.82 -11.06
N THR A 146 4.88 32.88 -11.65
CA THR A 146 3.89 31.78 -11.63
C THR A 146 3.90 30.97 -12.93
N SER A 147 5.04 30.90 -13.60
CA SER A 147 5.21 30.12 -14.82
C SER A 147 5.11 28.62 -14.55
N ALA A 148 4.66 27.87 -15.55
CA ALA A 148 4.43 26.44 -15.47
C ALA A 148 4.78 25.74 -16.80
N GLY A 149 4.67 24.43 -16.85
CA GLY A 149 4.93 23.60 -18.02
C GLY A 149 6.20 22.77 -17.90
N ALA A 150 6.26 21.73 -18.71
CA ALA A 150 7.40 20.82 -18.80
C ALA A 150 8.45 21.35 -19.77
N CYS A 151 9.63 20.72 -19.77
CA CYS A 151 10.72 21.00 -20.70
C CYS A 151 10.23 20.89 -22.15
N GLY A 152 10.52 21.90 -22.97
CA GLY A 152 10.00 22.02 -24.33
C GLY A 152 8.61 22.64 -24.48
N GLN A 153 7.86 22.77 -23.38
CA GLN A 153 6.48 23.29 -23.37
C GLN A 153 6.22 24.31 -22.26
N MET A 154 7.26 25.02 -21.82
CA MET A 154 7.14 26.00 -20.73
C MET A 154 6.29 27.21 -21.16
N GLN A 155 5.47 27.68 -20.23
CA GLN A 155 4.55 28.79 -20.41
C GLN A 155 4.72 29.84 -19.30
N GLN A 156 4.67 31.10 -19.73
CA GLN A 156 4.72 32.24 -18.82
C GLN A 156 3.38 32.38 -18.08
N GLY A 157 3.44 32.49 -16.73
CA GLY A 157 2.27 32.78 -15.93
C GLY A 157 1.89 34.25 -15.93
N THR A 158 0.77 34.56 -15.26
CA THR A 158 0.28 35.95 -15.11
C THR A 158 1.20 36.80 -14.24
N CYS A 159 1.95 36.19 -13.34
CA CYS A 159 3.01 36.79 -12.56
C CYS A 159 4.37 36.44 -13.17
N HIS A 160 5.15 37.44 -13.57
CA HIS A 160 6.41 37.23 -14.28
C HIS A 160 7.36 38.41 -14.07
N ALA A 161 8.60 38.13 -13.70
CA ALA A 161 9.67 39.14 -13.70
C ALA A 161 10.19 39.34 -15.13
N ALA A 162 9.92 40.51 -15.72
CA ALA A 162 10.21 40.79 -17.15
C ALA A 162 11.70 40.72 -17.51
N ASN A 163 12.60 40.87 -16.53
CA ASN A 163 14.05 40.79 -16.68
C ASN A 163 14.60 39.37 -16.59
N SER A 164 13.77 38.33 -16.40
CA SER A 164 14.22 36.95 -16.20
C SER A 164 15.15 36.46 -17.32
N SER A 165 14.74 36.59 -18.58
CA SER A 165 15.56 36.12 -19.71
C SER A 165 16.90 36.89 -19.82
N GLU A 166 16.91 38.19 -19.58
CA GLU A 166 18.13 38.99 -19.61
C GLU A 166 19.13 38.57 -18.56
N ILE A 167 18.65 38.34 -17.34
CA ILE A 167 19.50 37.88 -16.21
C ILE A 167 20.12 36.52 -16.54
N ILE A 168 19.32 35.55 -17.00
CA ILE A 168 19.79 34.21 -17.31
C ILE A 168 20.76 34.23 -18.48
N GLN A 169 20.48 34.99 -19.53
CA GLN A 169 21.41 35.15 -20.66
C GLN A 169 22.75 35.70 -20.22
N ARG A 170 22.75 36.75 -19.42
CA ARG A 170 23.97 37.38 -18.91
C ARG A 170 24.82 36.45 -18.04
N VAL A 171 24.20 35.60 -17.24
CA VAL A 171 24.90 34.75 -16.28
C VAL A 171 25.34 33.43 -16.90
N CYS A 172 24.54 32.85 -17.79
CA CYS A 172 24.70 31.46 -18.24
C CYS A 172 25.30 31.34 -19.65
N ILE A 173 25.06 32.26 -20.57
CA ILE A 173 25.56 32.12 -21.97
C ILE A 173 27.09 32.06 -22.00
N GLY A 174 27.63 31.08 -22.71
CA GLY A 174 29.08 30.82 -22.84
C GLY A 174 29.66 30.01 -21.68
N GLN A 175 28.90 29.74 -20.63
CA GLN A 175 29.34 28.92 -19.52
C GLN A 175 29.10 27.44 -19.78
N LYS A 176 29.94 26.55 -19.21
CA LYS A 176 29.74 25.09 -19.21
C LYS A 176 28.64 24.69 -18.24
N THR A 177 28.60 25.35 -17.09
CA THR A 177 27.61 25.16 -16.05
C THR A 177 27.08 26.49 -15.56
N CYS A 178 25.86 26.53 -15.11
CA CYS A 178 25.23 27.72 -14.58
C CYS A 178 24.32 27.36 -13.41
N SER A 179 24.53 28.02 -12.25
CA SER A 179 23.70 27.86 -11.06
C SER A 179 23.07 29.20 -10.69
N ILE A 180 21.74 29.22 -10.62
CA ILE A 180 20.97 30.45 -10.41
C ILE A 180 19.99 30.26 -9.27
N PRO A 181 20.15 31.05 -8.17
CA PRO A 181 19.14 31.09 -7.09
C PRO A 181 17.83 31.73 -7.57
N ALA A 182 16.71 31.09 -7.31
CA ALA A 182 15.37 31.60 -7.59
C ALA A 182 14.92 32.54 -6.46
N THR A 183 15.46 33.76 -6.42
CA THR A 183 15.16 34.70 -5.33
C THR A 183 14.70 36.05 -5.85
N SER A 184 13.88 36.73 -5.04
CA SER A 184 13.43 38.09 -5.33
C SER A 184 14.59 39.11 -5.30
N ASP A 185 15.71 38.82 -4.66
CA ASP A 185 16.91 39.65 -4.68
C ASP A 185 17.55 39.73 -6.09
N ILE A 186 17.45 38.65 -6.86
CA ILE A 186 18.01 38.55 -8.21
C ILE A 186 17.04 39.06 -9.26
N PHE A 187 15.76 38.64 -9.18
CA PHE A 187 14.76 38.89 -10.22
C PHE A 187 13.83 40.04 -9.92
N GLY A 188 13.85 40.58 -8.70
CA GLY A 188 12.82 41.44 -8.15
C GLY A 188 11.62 40.63 -7.65
N ASP A 189 10.65 41.31 -7.03
CA ASP A 189 9.40 40.68 -6.59
C ASP A 189 8.24 41.07 -7.53
N PRO A 190 7.96 40.30 -8.60
CA PRO A 190 6.92 40.64 -9.57
C PRO A 190 5.51 40.57 -8.97
N CYS A 191 5.31 39.82 -7.86
CA CYS A 191 4.00 39.56 -7.28
C CYS A 191 4.14 39.33 -5.79
N LYS A 192 4.07 40.38 -5.02
CA LYS A 192 4.23 40.33 -3.56
C LYS A 192 3.22 39.38 -2.90
N GLY A 193 3.73 38.45 -2.07
CA GLY A 193 2.91 37.50 -1.33
C GLY A 193 2.43 36.30 -2.14
N ILE A 194 2.84 36.16 -3.40
CA ILE A 194 2.58 34.95 -4.21
C ILE A 194 3.88 34.13 -4.29
N PRO A 195 3.86 32.82 -3.97
CA PRO A 195 5.01 31.95 -4.18
C PRO A 195 5.44 31.92 -5.64
N LYS A 196 6.74 32.07 -5.88
CA LYS A 196 7.31 32.16 -7.22
C LYS A 196 8.16 30.93 -7.54
N ARG A 197 8.34 30.68 -8.84
CA ARG A 197 9.20 29.62 -9.37
C ARG A 197 10.10 30.20 -10.45
N LEU A 198 11.27 29.62 -10.62
CA LEU A 198 12.17 29.91 -11.73
C LEU A 198 12.17 28.75 -12.71
N LEU A 199 11.64 28.98 -13.91
CA LEU A 199 11.68 28.05 -15.03
C LEU A 199 12.68 28.56 -16.05
N ILE A 200 13.60 27.69 -16.51
CA ILE A 200 14.62 27.99 -17.50
C ILE A 200 14.69 26.88 -18.52
N GLN A 201 14.78 27.23 -19.82
CA GLN A 201 15.08 26.33 -20.92
C GLN A 201 16.21 26.90 -21.73
N ILE A 202 17.26 26.10 -21.95
CA ILE A 202 18.45 26.49 -22.68
C ILE A 202 18.82 25.48 -23.77
N GLN A 203 19.67 25.91 -24.71
CA GLN A 203 20.35 25.03 -25.66
C GLN A 203 21.86 25.07 -25.43
N CYS A 204 22.50 23.94 -25.68
CA CYS A 204 23.95 23.76 -25.62
C CYS A 204 24.58 23.80 -27.01
N ASN A 205 25.85 24.25 -27.11
CA ASN A 205 26.65 24.14 -28.33
C ASN A 205 27.98 23.45 -28.00
N PRO A 206 28.35 22.29 -28.57
CA PRO A 206 27.49 21.54 -29.50
C PRO A 206 26.18 21.12 -28.87
N PRO A 207 25.12 20.90 -29.66
CA PRO A 207 23.83 20.44 -29.16
C PRO A 207 24.02 19.19 -28.34
N GLN A 208 23.47 19.20 -27.12
CA GLN A 208 23.43 18.06 -26.23
C GLN A 208 21.98 17.65 -26.11
N ASN A 209 21.71 16.48 -26.56
CA ASN A 209 20.40 15.91 -26.38
C ASN A 209 20.26 15.53 -24.91
N ASN A 210 19.37 16.09 -24.17
CA ASN A 210 19.09 15.69 -22.79
C ASN A 210 17.70 15.15 -22.69
N THR A 211 17.66 13.92 -22.21
CA THR A 211 16.46 13.39 -21.58
C THR A 211 16.61 13.63 -20.09
N TYR A 212 15.59 14.21 -19.46
CA TYR A 212 15.63 14.45 -18.03
C TYR A 212 15.23 13.16 -17.28
N TYR A 213 16.22 12.40 -16.90
CA TYR A 213 16.04 11.20 -16.06
C TYR A 213 16.70 11.43 -14.71
N ASN A 214 15.97 11.19 -13.62
CA ASN A 214 16.51 11.18 -12.28
C ASN A 214 16.02 9.95 -11.53
N PHE A 215 16.85 8.92 -11.46
CA PHE A 215 16.56 7.67 -10.80
C PHE A 215 17.00 7.63 -9.32
N ASN A 216 17.64 8.68 -8.79
CA ASN A 216 18.32 8.65 -7.50
C ASN A 216 17.45 8.08 -6.35
N TYR A 217 16.21 8.50 -6.23
CA TYR A 217 15.31 8.01 -5.18
C TYR A 217 14.80 6.61 -5.49
N LEU A 218 14.37 6.36 -6.72
CA LEU A 218 13.89 5.06 -7.17
C LEU A 218 14.98 3.98 -7.01
N ASP A 219 16.23 4.29 -7.39
CA ASP A 219 17.36 3.36 -7.29
C ASP A 219 17.57 2.88 -5.86
N THR A 220 17.64 3.79 -4.90
CA THR A 220 17.92 3.43 -3.50
C THR A 220 16.76 2.65 -2.89
N MET A 221 15.52 3.05 -3.14
CA MET A 221 14.33 2.38 -2.63
C MET A 221 14.16 0.97 -3.21
N LEU A 222 14.31 0.83 -4.54
CA LEU A 222 14.19 -0.48 -5.18
C LEU A 222 15.32 -1.42 -4.75
N GLN A 223 16.55 -0.91 -4.63
CA GLN A 223 17.69 -1.68 -4.13
C GLN A 223 17.41 -2.21 -2.72
N ASP A 224 17.00 -1.34 -1.79
CA ASP A 224 16.71 -1.73 -0.40
C ASP A 224 15.59 -2.79 -0.34
N PHE A 225 14.56 -2.64 -1.17
CA PHE A 225 13.49 -3.61 -1.28
C PHE A 225 14.00 -4.97 -1.81
N LEU A 226 14.74 -4.96 -2.92
CA LEU A 226 15.25 -6.19 -3.54
C LEU A 226 16.27 -6.91 -2.63
N ASP A 227 17.12 -6.17 -1.92
CA ASP A 227 18.07 -6.73 -0.96
C ASP A 227 17.36 -7.35 0.26
N ALA A 228 16.27 -6.72 0.73
CA ALA A 228 15.50 -7.23 1.86
C ALA A 228 14.63 -8.45 1.50
N THR A 229 14.27 -8.62 0.24
CA THR A 229 13.43 -9.72 -0.27
C THR A 229 14.19 -10.71 -1.14
N ASP A 230 15.53 -10.76 -1.00
CA ASP A 230 16.37 -11.65 -1.80
C ASP A 230 16.01 -13.13 -1.58
N GLY A 231 15.91 -13.88 -2.67
CA GLY A 231 15.51 -15.29 -2.67
C GLY A 231 13.99 -15.54 -2.66
N HIS A 232 13.16 -14.51 -2.64
CA HIS A 232 11.70 -14.60 -2.64
C HIS A 232 11.07 -13.99 -3.88
N SER A 233 9.83 -14.36 -4.18
CA SER A 233 9.08 -13.81 -5.32
C SER A 233 8.66 -12.36 -5.05
N ARG A 234 8.74 -11.52 -6.08
CA ARG A 234 8.50 -10.08 -6.01
C ARG A 234 7.50 -9.64 -7.05
N ILE A 235 6.61 -8.75 -6.65
CA ILE A 235 5.67 -8.03 -7.51
C ILE A 235 6.09 -6.57 -7.48
N ILE A 236 6.56 -6.02 -8.60
CA ILE A 236 6.96 -4.62 -8.69
C ILE A 236 5.89 -3.84 -9.45
N SER A 237 5.25 -2.89 -8.77
CA SER A 237 4.25 -1.98 -9.34
C SER A 237 4.83 -0.57 -9.46
N PHE A 238 5.20 -0.16 -10.67
CA PHE A 238 5.47 1.24 -10.95
C PHE A 238 4.13 1.95 -11.22
N SER A 239 3.35 2.14 -10.15
CA SER A 239 1.97 2.60 -10.24
C SER A 239 1.82 4.08 -10.60
N THR A 240 2.90 4.85 -10.54
CA THR A 240 2.87 6.29 -10.81
C THR A 240 3.41 6.60 -12.21
N GLN A 241 2.62 7.30 -13.00
CA GLN A 241 3.00 7.75 -14.34
C GLN A 241 3.34 9.25 -14.31
N PRO A 242 4.29 9.71 -15.13
CA PRO A 242 4.55 11.13 -15.25
C PRO A 242 3.37 11.87 -15.93
N ASN A 243 3.10 13.07 -15.44
CA ASN A 243 1.96 13.86 -15.90
C ASN A 243 2.01 14.24 -17.40
N TRP A 244 3.20 14.30 -18.01
CA TRP A 244 3.36 14.64 -19.41
C TRP A 244 2.81 13.59 -20.39
N LEU A 245 2.52 12.38 -19.89
CA LEU A 245 1.84 11.36 -20.70
C LEU A 245 0.35 11.67 -20.92
N PHE A 246 -0.25 12.52 -20.09
CA PHE A 246 -1.69 12.77 -20.07
C PHE A 246 -2.05 14.16 -20.57
N LYS A 247 -3.25 14.30 -21.15
CA LYS A 247 -3.87 15.59 -21.48
C LYS A 247 -4.35 16.23 -20.19
N LEU A 248 -3.78 17.36 -19.82
CA LEU A 248 -4.11 18.10 -18.61
C LEU A 248 -4.64 19.49 -18.97
N ASP A 249 -5.66 19.95 -18.24
CA ASP A 249 -6.20 21.31 -18.40
C ASP A 249 -5.17 22.41 -18.04
N ALA A 250 -4.27 22.10 -17.13
CA ALA A 250 -3.15 22.95 -16.74
C ALA A 250 -1.93 22.10 -16.38
N PRO A 251 -0.69 22.61 -16.62
CA PRO A 251 0.52 21.92 -16.22
C PRO A 251 0.55 21.67 -14.71
N HIS A 252 0.83 20.43 -14.33
CA HIS A 252 1.01 20.08 -12.93
C HIS A 252 2.39 20.56 -12.44
N ILE A 253 2.43 21.08 -11.22
CA ILE A 253 3.68 21.51 -10.57
C ILE A 253 4.01 20.53 -9.45
N TYR A 254 5.09 19.79 -9.61
CA TYR A 254 5.58 18.87 -8.59
C TYR A 254 6.10 19.63 -7.36
N PRO A 255 5.90 19.11 -6.13
CA PRO A 255 6.51 19.68 -4.94
C PRO A 255 8.04 19.78 -5.05
N ASP A 256 8.64 20.88 -4.59
CA ASP A 256 10.10 21.02 -4.63
C ASP A 256 10.80 20.04 -3.69
N ASN A 257 10.28 19.85 -2.50
CA ASN A 257 10.75 18.83 -1.55
C ASN A 257 10.16 17.47 -1.89
N ALA A 258 11.00 16.46 -2.11
CA ALA A 258 10.61 15.11 -2.47
C ALA A 258 9.81 14.38 -1.37
N SER A 259 9.97 14.80 -0.09
CA SER A 259 9.23 14.21 1.04
C SER A 259 7.80 14.77 1.21
N LEU A 260 7.42 15.79 0.44
CA LEU A 260 6.08 16.35 0.49
C LEU A 260 5.11 15.53 -0.36
N ALA A 261 4.01 15.10 0.27
CA ALA A 261 2.90 14.48 -0.43
C ALA A 261 2.14 15.49 -1.29
N ASP A 262 1.81 15.10 -2.50
CA ASP A 262 0.86 15.81 -3.36
C ASP A 262 -0.37 14.92 -3.63
N TRP A 263 -1.32 14.98 -2.74
CA TRP A 263 -2.57 14.22 -2.84
C TRP A 263 -3.45 14.63 -4.03
N ARG A 264 -3.12 15.74 -4.70
CA ARG A 264 -3.80 16.21 -5.91
C ARG A 264 -3.15 15.65 -7.17
N TYR A 265 -2.13 14.82 -7.03
CA TYR A 265 -1.46 14.15 -8.14
C TYR A 265 -2.23 12.90 -8.59
N PRO A 266 -3.46 12.98 -9.05
CA PRO A 266 -3.95 12.07 -10.04
C PRO A 266 -3.61 12.66 -11.37
N VAL A 267 -2.85 12.00 -12.13
CA VAL A 267 -2.65 12.36 -13.52
C VAL A 267 -3.94 12.13 -14.30
N GLY A 268 -4.05 12.79 -15.46
CA GLY A 268 -5.27 12.75 -16.27
C GLY A 268 -5.70 11.34 -16.70
N THR A 269 -6.88 11.29 -17.27
CA THR A 269 -7.48 10.04 -17.78
C THR A 269 -7.07 9.76 -19.23
N GLU A 270 -6.94 10.81 -20.06
CA GLU A 270 -6.64 10.70 -21.49
C GLU A 270 -5.14 10.87 -21.76
N LEU A 271 -4.55 9.96 -22.52
CA LEU A 271 -3.16 10.06 -22.97
C LEU A 271 -3.00 11.11 -24.08
N VAL A 272 -1.85 11.79 -24.10
CA VAL A 272 -1.45 12.68 -25.20
C VAL A 272 -1.24 11.88 -26.48
N ASP A 273 -0.63 10.69 -26.35
CA ASP A 273 -0.46 9.74 -27.45
C ASP A 273 -1.58 8.69 -27.43
N ASP A 274 -2.57 8.84 -28.29
CA ASP A 274 -3.71 7.94 -28.40
C ASP A 274 -3.30 6.52 -28.88
N THR A 275 -2.08 6.35 -29.44
CA THR A 275 -1.52 5.04 -29.81
C THR A 275 -0.96 4.28 -28.61
N MET A 276 -0.79 4.94 -27.47
CA MET A 276 -0.19 4.43 -26.25
C MET A 276 1.29 3.99 -26.37
N HIS A 277 1.95 4.34 -27.49
CA HIS A 277 3.35 3.97 -27.72
C HIS A 277 4.28 4.67 -26.71
N ALA A 278 4.06 5.96 -26.46
CA ALA A 278 4.82 6.75 -25.49
C ALA A 278 4.70 6.19 -24.07
N LEU A 279 3.50 5.73 -23.68
CA LEU A 279 3.27 5.03 -22.40
C LEU A 279 4.07 3.73 -22.32
N GLY A 280 3.99 2.90 -23.35
CA GLY A 280 4.76 1.65 -23.43
C GLY A 280 6.26 1.88 -23.38
N ASP A 281 6.77 2.90 -24.09
CA ASP A 281 8.21 3.22 -24.08
C ASP A 281 8.69 3.76 -22.73
N TYR A 282 7.87 4.56 -22.03
CA TYR A 282 8.16 4.99 -20.66
C TYR A 282 8.40 3.78 -19.73
N TYR A 283 7.46 2.84 -19.69
CA TYR A 283 7.61 1.62 -18.89
C TYR A 283 8.76 0.73 -19.39
N GLY A 284 8.95 0.66 -20.70
CA GLY A 284 10.05 -0.07 -21.29
C GLY A 284 11.41 0.43 -20.83
N ARG A 285 11.64 1.75 -20.85
CA ARG A 285 12.86 2.38 -20.33
C ARG A 285 13.03 2.15 -18.83
N LEU A 286 11.96 2.36 -18.07
CA LEU A 286 11.96 2.20 -16.61
C LEU A 286 12.35 0.78 -16.19
N VAL A 287 11.74 -0.25 -16.77
CA VAL A 287 12.06 -1.65 -16.48
C VAL A 287 13.44 -2.03 -17.00
N ALA A 288 13.83 -1.56 -18.20
CA ALA A 288 15.16 -1.84 -18.76
C ALA A 288 16.30 -1.23 -17.93
N TRP A 289 16.08 -0.05 -17.30
CA TRP A 289 17.03 0.55 -16.38
C TRP A 289 17.49 -0.43 -15.30
N TYR A 290 16.57 -1.17 -14.73
CA TYR A 290 16.83 -2.11 -13.63
C TYR A 290 17.19 -3.52 -14.08
N THR A 291 16.69 -3.97 -15.24
CA THR A 291 16.81 -5.39 -15.64
C THR A 291 17.79 -5.65 -16.79
N ARG A 292 18.33 -4.57 -17.41
CA ARG A 292 19.22 -4.66 -18.57
C ARG A 292 20.43 -3.72 -18.51
N GLY A 293 20.68 -3.13 -17.36
CA GLY A 293 21.78 -2.19 -17.19
C GLY A 293 21.58 -0.85 -17.87
N GLY A 294 20.34 -0.48 -18.19
CA GLY A 294 19.99 0.76 -18.85
C GLY A 294 19.12 0.58 -20.09
N PHE A 295 18.98 1.64 -20.88
CA PHE A 295 18.13 1.67 -22.08
C PHE A 295 18.72 2.56 -23.18
N ILE A 296 18.13 2.50 -24.35
CA ILE A 296 18.33 3.44 -25.44
C ILE A 296 17.07 4.31 -25.52
N ASP A 297 17.24 5.64 -25.48
CA ASP A 297 16.13 6.57 -25.57
C ASP A 297 15.66 6.77 -27.03
N GLU A 298 14.58 7.53 -27.20
CA GLU A 298 13.96 7.83 -28.48
C GLU A 298 14.86 8.63 -29.46
N TYR A 299 15.98 9.14 -28.94
CA TYR A 299 16.99 9.85 -29.76
C TYR A 299 18.20 8.96 -30.09
N GLY A 300 18.14 7.67 -29.75
CA GLY A 300 19.20 6.69 -29.97
C GLY A 300 20.38 6.77 -29.00
N ARG A 301 20.22 7.48 -27.86
CA ARG A 301 21.28 7.59 -26.84
C ARG A 301 21.19 6.45 -25.85
N LYS A 302 22.37 5.94 -25.47
CA LYS A 302 22.49 4.91 -24.47
C LYS A 302 22.61 5.53 -23.06
N HIS A 303 21.72 5.13 -22.16
CA HIS A 303 21.77 5.40 -20.73
C HIS A 303 22.12 4.11 -20.00
N THR A 304 23.03 4.19 -19.01
CA THR A 304 23.56 3.00 -18.32
C THR A 304 23.37 3.11 -16.81
N SER A 305 22.74 2.11 -16.19
CA SER A 305 22.52 2.02 -14.76
C SER A 305 23.51 1.07 -14.07
N ASN A 306 24.02 0.08 -14.76
CA ASN A 306 24.75 -1.08 -14.26
C ASN A 306 23.92 -2.05 -13.40
N TYR A 307 22.58 -1.93 -13.33
CA TYR A 307 21.71 -2.88 -12.66
C TYR A 307 21.40 -4.07 -13.58
N ASP A 308 21.29 -5.26 -13.00
CA ASP A 308 20.87 -6.50 -13.67
C ASP A 308 19.96 -7.28 -12.72
N TYR A 309 18.91 -6.62 -12.24
CA TYR A 309 17.97 -7.21 -11.32
C TYR A 309 17.00 -8.14 -12.05
N ASN A 310 16.46 -9.10 -11.31
CA ASN A 310 15.37 -9.94 -11.75
C ASN A 310 14.26 -9.94 -10.68
N TRP A 311 13.02 -9.90 -11.12
CA TRP A 311 11.82 -10.08 -10.30
C TRP A 311 10.78 -10.85 -11.08
N ASP A 312 9.84 -11.49 -10.37
CA ASP A 312 8.90 -12.45 -10.98
C ASP A 312 7.77 -11.75 -11.74
N TYR A 313 7.21 -10.67 -11.15
CA TYR A 313 6.02 -10.01 -11.68
C TYR A 313 6.20 -8.49 -11.78
N THR A 314 5.79 -7.93 -12.91
CA THR A 314 5.57 -6.49 -13.06
C THR A 314 4.06 -6.22 -13.03
N GLU A 315 3.60 -5.45 -12.07
CA GLU A 315 2.21 -5.03 -11.99
C GLU A 315 1.98 -3.73 -12.75
N ILE A 316 0.86 -3.68 -13.49
CA ILE A 316 0.55 -2.59 -14.41
C ILE A 316 -0.50 -1.67 -13.77
N PHE A 317 -0.05 -0.51 -13.31
CA PHE A 317 -0.81 0.53 -12.61
C PHE A 317 -1.28 0.10 -11.21
N ASN A 318 -2.11 0.97 -10.59
CA ASN A 318 -2.77 0.79 -9.32
C ASN A 318 -4.11 1.52 -9.34
N GLU A 319 -5.17 0.91 -8.82
CA GLU A 319 -6.51 1.50 -8.63
C GLU A 319 -6.98 2.42 -9.76
N VAL A 320 -6.83 1.96 -11.00
CA VAL A 320 -6.99 2.77 -12.22
C VAL A 320 -8.39 3.33 -12.41
N GLU A 321 -9.40 2.67 -11.87
CA GLU A 321 -10.79 3.12 -11.89
C GLU A 321 -11.00 4.33 -10.98
N SER A 322 -10.20 4.47 -9.92
CA SER A 322 -10.25 5.59 -8.97
C SER A 322 -9.15 6.62 -9.21
N GLU A 323 -7.88 6.21 -9.33
CA GLU A 323 -6.74 7.12 -9.49
C GLU A 323 -6.73 7.82 -10.85
N HIS A 324 -7.18 7.14 -11.91
CA HIS A 324 -7.18 7.66 -13.29
C HIS A 324 -8.57 7.76 -13.92
N SER A 325 -9.62 7.30 -13.26
CA SER A 325 -10.98 7.23 -13.81
C SER A 325 -11.02 6.50 -15.17
N MET A 326 -10.16 5.50 -15.36
CA MET A 326 -10.12 4.70 -16.58
C MET A 326 -11.32 3.75 -16.64
N ASN A 327 -11.80 3.48 -17.84
CA ASN A 327 -12.69 2.35 -18.08
C ASN A 327 -11.88 1.09 -18.47
N VAL A 328 -12.52 -0.07 -18.44
CA VAL A 328 -11.83 -1.34 -18.66
C VAL A 328 -11.25 -1.48 -20.06
N GLU A 329 -11.90 -0.95 -21.08
CA GLU A 329 -11.43 -0.99 -22.48
C GLU A 329 -10.14 -0.19 -22.65
N PHE A 330 -10.08 0.99 -22.04
CA PHE A 330 -8.89 1.83 -22.05
C PHE A 330 -7.74 1.17 -21.28
N TYR A 331 -8.04 0.69 -20.07
CA TYR A 331 -7.07 -0.01 -19.23
C TYR A 331 -6.49 -1.25 -19.94
N THR A 332 -7.32 -2.08 -20.56
CA THR A 332 -6.86 -3.28 -21.28
C THR A 332 -5.87 -2.92 -22.40
N ARG A 333 -6.17 -1.86 -23.17
CA ARG A 333 -5.23 -1.36 -24.19
C ARG A 333 -3.94 -0.80 -23.59
N ALA A 334 -4.02 -0.10 -22.45
CA ALA A 334 -2.85 0.43 -21.75
C ALA A 334 -1.97 -0.70 -21.19
N TYR A 335 -2.58 -1.73 -20.60
CA TYR A 335 -1.90 -2.94 -20.16
C TYR A 335 -1.12 -3.59 -21.30
N ASP A 336 -1.76 -3.80 -22.44
CA ASP A 336 -1.14 -4.38 -23.63
C ASP A 336 0.04 -3.53 -24.13
N ALA A 337 -0.14 -2.21 -24.19
CA ALA A 337 0.87 -1.27 -24.67
C ALA A 337 2.11 -1.22 -23.76
N VAL A 338 1.90 -1.28 -22.44
CA VAL A 338 2.99 -1.34 -21.45
C VAL A 338 3.80 -2.62 -21.61
N ILE A 339 3.16 -3.78 -21.71
CA ILE A 339 3.85 -5.05 -21.91
C ILE A 339 4.64 -5.06 -23.22
N GLN A 340 4.04 -4.58 -24.30
CA GLN A 340 4.74 -4.46 -25.59
C GLN A 340 5.96 -3.52 -25.49
N GLY A 341 5.83 -2.40 -24.77
CA GLY A 341 6.92 -1.47 -24.50
C GLY A 341 8.05 -2.10 -23.69
N ILE A 342 7.72 -2.79 -22.60
CA ILE A 342 8.71 -3.53 -21.81
C ILE A 342 9.44 -4.57 -22.67
N ARG A 343 8.72 -5.36 -23.45
CA ARG A 343 9.33 -6.36 -24.36
C ARG A 343 10.24 -5.71 -25.41
N ARG A 344 9.87 -4.57 -25.99
CA ARG A 344 10.73 -3.84 -26.95
C ARG A 344 12.07 -3.42 -26.35
N HIS A 345 12.06 -2.90 -25.11
CA HIS A 345 13.25 -2.37 -24.45
C HIS A 345 14.09 -3.43 -23.76
N THR A 346 13.46 -4.49 -23.25
CA THR A 346 14.14 -5.52 -22.45
C THR A 346 14.47 -6.80 -23.22
N ASN A 347 13.77 -7.05 -24.34
CA ASN A 347 13.76 -8.35 -25.03
C ASN A 347 13.47 -9.54 -24.07
N ASN A 348 12.67 -9.30 -23.02
CA ASN A 348 12.28 -10.29 -22.03
C ASN A 348 10.82 -10.71 -22.24
N TYR A 349 10.61 -11.93 -22.69
CA TYR A 349 9.29 -12.52 -22.92
C TYR A 349 8.87 -13.46 -21.78
N ASP A 350 9.76 -13.75 -20.82
CA ASP A 350 9.51 -14.63 -19.68
C ASP A 350 9.02 -13.86 -18.43
N MET A 351 9.09 -12.52 -18.46
CA MET A 351 8.55 -11.67 -17.39
C MET A 351 7.05 -11.86 -17.28
N LYS A 352 6.57 -12.08 -16.08
CA LYS A 352 5.14 -12.21 -15.77
C LYS A 352 4.53 -10.88 -15.36
N TYR A 353 3.22 -10.78 -15.53
CA TYR A 353 2.51 -9.54 -15.31
C TYR A 353 1.31 -9.72 -14.39
N VAL A 354 1.06 -8.71 -13.56
CA VAL A 354 -0.15 -8.58 -12.76
C VAL A 354 -0.99 -7.44 -13.32
N GLY A 355 -2.26 -7.70 -13.53
CA GLY A 355 -3.20 -6.72 -14.04
C GLY A 355 -4.30 -6.38 -13.06
N MET A 356 -4.99 -5.29 -13.35
CA MET A 356 -6.16 -4.74 -12.69
C MET A 356 -5.83 -3.91 -11.44
N ALA A 357 -5.36 -4.50 -10.34
CA ALA A 357 -5.10 -3.79 -9.08
C ALA A 357 -6.27 -2.86 -8.67
N LEU A 358 -7.51 -3.39 -8.72
CA LEU A 358 -8.72 -2.59 -8.52
C LEU A 358 -8.99 -2.33 -7.04
N GLY A 359 -9.22 -1.06 -6.67
CA GLY A 359 -9.77 -0.69 -5.36
C GLY A 359 -11.26 -1.04 -5.25
N GLY A 360 -12.02 -0.89 -6.35
CA GLY A 360 -13.43 -1.26 -6.47
C GLY A 360 -13.64 -2.71 -6.91
N HIS A 361 -13.49 -3.67 -6.00
CA HIS A 361 -13.50 -5.11 -6.28
C HIS A 361 -14.85 -5.68 -6.77
N ASN A 362 -15.97 -5.00 -6.59
CA ASN A 362 -17.31 -5.46 -7.01
C ASN A 362 -17.70 -5.12 -8.46
N GLU A 363 -16.79 -4.57 -9.22
CA GLU A 363 -16.97 -4.23 -10.64
C GLU A 363 -16.82 -5.47 -11.56
N PHE A 364 -17.68 -6.46 -11.44
CA PHE A 364 -17.57 -7.75 -12.17
C PHE A 364 -17.48 -7.62 -13.69
N GLY A 365 -17.94 -6.50 -14.26
CA GLY A 365 -17.78 -6.19 -15.69
C GLY A 365 -16.33 -6.08 -16.11
N TRP A 366 -15.47 -5.53 -15.23
CA TRP A 366 -14.04 -5.39 -15.45
C TRP A 366 -13.37 -6.76 -15.63
N TYR A 367 -13.65 -7.70 -14.71
CA TYR A 367 -13.07 -9.05 -14.76
C TYR A 367 -13.52 -9.81 -16.00
N ARG A 368 -14.82 -9.69 -16.39
CA ARG A 368 -15.32 -10.33 -17.61
C ARG A 368 -14.69 -9.81 -18.88
N TYR A 369 -14.40 -8.50 -18.94
CA TYR A 369 -13.77 -7.90 -20.10
C TYR A 369 -12.27 -8.21 -20.16
N PHE A 370 -11.54 -7.93 -19.06
CA PHE A 370 -10.09 -8.09 -19.00
C PHE A 370 -9.64 -9.55 -19.12
N LEU A 371 -10.31 -10.49 -18.46
CA LEU A 371 -9.95 -11.91 -18.53
C LEU A 371 -10.33 -12.58 -19.85
N ASN A 372 -11.03 -11.88 -20.73
CA ASN A 372 -11.32 -12.39 -22.07
C ASN A 372 -10.14 -12.09 -23.01
N HIS A 373 -9.32 -13.11 -23.30
CA HIS A 373 -8.13 -13.00 -24.17
C HIS A 373 -8.41 -12.37 -25.54
N SER A 374 -9.65 -12.41 -26.05
CA SER A 374 -9.99 -11.76 -27.33
C SER A 374 -10.03 -10.23 -27.29
N ASN A 375 -10.01 -9.64 -26.10
CA ASN A 375 -9.98 -8.20 -25.90
C ASN A 375 -8.56 -7.64 -25.83
N HIS A 376 -7.55 -8.52 -25.79
CA HIS A 376 -6.13 -8.18 -25.77
C HIS A 376 -5.49 -8.28 -27.16
N ALA A 377 -4.38 -7.57 -27.32
CA ALA A 377 -3.52 -7.77 -28.46
C ALA A 377 -2.93 -9.21 -28.46
N PRO A 378 -2.54 -9.74 -29.65
CA PRO A 378 -1.93 -11.08 -29.70
C PRO A 378 -0.71 -11.22 -28.79
N ASP A 379 -0.58 -12.40 -28.18
CA ASP A 379 0.56 -12.81 -27.35
C ASP A 379 0.75 -12.01 -26.04
N ILE A 380 -0.27 -11.29 -25.57
CA ILE A 380 -0.27 -10.64 -24.26
C ILE A 380 -0.60 -11.68 -23.19
N PRO A 381 0.26 -11.86 -22.16
CA PRO A 381 0.00 -12.80 -21.08
C PRO A 381 -0.98 -12.23 -20.07
N LEU A 382 -1.79 -13.10 -19.48
CA LEU A 382 -2.63 -12.84 -18.32
C LEU A 382 -2.17 -13.77 -17.19
N ASP A 383 -1.04 -13.43 -16.55
CA ASP A 383 -0.41 -14.33 -15.57
C ASP A 383 -1.09 -14.27 -14.21
N MET A 384 -1.48 -13.06 -13.77
CA MET A 384 -2.12 -12.82 -12.48
C MET A 384 -3.01 -11.58 -12.53
N ILE A 385 -4.09 -11.59 -11.76
CA ILE A 385 -4.91 -10.39 -11.49
C ILE A 385 -4.82 -10.03 -10.01
N SER A 386 -5.00 -8.74 -9.72
CA SER A 386 -5.05 -8.20 -8.36
C SER A 386 -6.28 -7.32 -8.13
N TYR A 387 -6.69 -7.22 -6.89
CA TYR A 387 -7.71 -6.31 -6.38
C TYR A 387 -7.56 -6.15 -4.87
N HIS A 388 -8.14 -5.09 -4.32
CA HIS A 388 -7.88 -4.63 -2.97
C HIS A 388 -9.10 -4.77 -2.06
N PHE A 389 -8.86 -4.82 -0.75
CA PHE A 389 -9.91 -4.75 0.25
C PHE A 389 -9.45 -3.99 1.49
N TYR A 390 -10.21 -2.97 1.86
CA TYR A 390 -10.04 -2.29 3.14
C TYR A 390 -11.37 -2.28 3.91
N ALA A 391 -11.35 -2.83 5.12
CA ALA A 391 -12.46 -2.64 6.06
C ALA A 391 -12.44 -1.21 6.58
N LEU A 392 -13.62 -0.61 6.71
CA LEU A 392 -13.82 0.76 7.16
C LEU A 392 -14.48 0.78 8.54
N ALA A 393 -14.15 1.78 9.34
CA ALA A 393 -14.78 2.06 10.63
C ALA A 393 -15.60 3.35 10.58
N ASN A 394 -16.64 3.45 11.41
CA ASN A 394 -17.32 4.71 11.67
C ASN A 394 -16.59 5.52 12.76
N SER A 395 -15.84 4.86 13.62
CA SER A 395 -15.09 5.48 14.71
C SER A 395 -13.62 5.09 14.67
N ARG A 396 -12.76 6.11 14.81
CA ARG A 396 -11.30 5.93 14.93
C ARG A 396 -10.88 5.39 16.31
N THR A 397 -11.72 5.57 17.34
CA THR A 397 -11.35 5.36 18.73
C THR A 397 -12.25 4.42 19.52
N ASP A 398 -13.35 3.94 18.95
CA ASP A 398 -14.26 3.00 19.60
C ASP A 398 -13.99 1.55 19.16
N PRO A 399 -13.41 0.70 20.03
CA PRO A 399 -13.12 -0.69 19.69
C PRO A 399 -14.35 -1.55 19.38
N ASN A 400 -15.55 -1.18 19.86
CA ASN A 400 -16.76 -1.93 19.54
C ASN A 400 -17.18 -1.76 18.07
N ASP A 401 -16.90 -0.62 17.47
CA ASP A 401 -17.16 -0.38 16.05
C ASP A 401 -16.33 -1.30 15.15
N TRP A 402 -15.12 -1.68 15.59
CA TRP A 402 -14.19 -2.52 14.82
C TRP A 402 -14.59 -3.98 14.71
N GLU A 403 -15.55 -4.44 15.51
CA GLU A 403 -16.16 -5.77 15.34
C GLU A 403 -16.84 -5.91 13.97
N SER A 404 -17.23 -4.79 13.36
CA SER A 404 -17.83 -4.73 12.01
C SER A 404 -16.87 -5.14 10.89
N PHE A 405 -15.54 -5.08 11.09
CA PHE A 405 -14.54 -5.47 10.10
C PHE A 405 -14.73 -6.89 9.59
N PHE A 406 -15.09 -7.81 10.48
CA PHE A 406 -15.26 -9.22 10.15
C PHE A 406 -16.47 -9.47 9.26
N SER A 407 -17.58 -8.76 9.47
CA SER A 407 -18.76 -8.87 8.61
C SER A 407 -18.55 -8.21 7.24
N GLN A 408 -17.74 -7.13 7.16
CA GLN A 408 -17.35 -6.54 5.88
C GLN A 408 -16.49 -7.53 5.08
N LEU A 409 -15.56 -8.23 5.74
CA LEU A 409 -14.78 -9.26 5.08
C LEU A 409 -15.64 -10.44 4.61
N ASP A 410 -16.66 -10.86 5.37
CA ASP A 410 -17.58 -11.91 4.94
C ASP A 410 -18.32 -11.50 3.64
N GLY A 411 -18.70 -10.23 3.50
CA GLY A 411 -19.22 -9.67 2.25
C GLY A 411 -18.20 -9.75 1.11
N PHE A 412 -16.98 -9.32 1.37
CA PHE A 412 -15.89 -9.38 0.39
C PHE A 412 -15.57 -10.81 -0.06
N THR A 413 -15.57 -11.80 0.85
CA THR A 413 -15.31 -13.19 0.46
C THR A 413 -16.36 -13.73 -0.53
N PHE A 414 -17.61 -13.26 -0.45
CA PHE A 414 -18.63 -13.59 -1.45
C PHE A 414 -18.30 -12.99 -2.82
N GLU A 415 -17.77 -11.76 -2.86
CA GLU A 415 -17.35 -11.12 -4.12
C GLU A 415 -16.13 -11.83 -4.72
N VAL A 416 -15.16 -12.22 -3.90
CA VAL A 416 -14.01 -13.05 -4.32
C VAL A 416 -14.47 -14.35 -4.99
N GLU A 417 -15.47 -15.03 -4.43
CA GLU A 417 -16.05 -16.24 -5.04
C GLU A 417 -16.59 -15.97 -6.46
N GLN A 418 -17.29 -14.85 -6.65
CA GLN A 418 -17.81 -14.46 -7.96
C GLN A 418 -16.68 -14.12 -8.96
N ILE A 419 -15.62 -13.45 -8.50
CA ILE A 419 -14.46 -13.12 -9.33
C ILE A 419 -13.77 -14.42 -9.77
N GLU A 420 -13.56 -15.34 -8.83
CA GLU A 420 -12.91 -16.63 -9.11
C GLU A 420 -13.72 -17.51 -10.07
N GLU A 421 -15.05 -17.48 -10.00
CA GLU A 421 -15.91 -18.14 -10.98
C GLU A 421 -15.71 -17.57 -12.40
N ILE A 422 -15.65 -16.23 -12.53
CA ILE A 422 -15.39 -15.57 -13.81
C ILE A 422 -14.00 -15.96 -14.34
N ARG A 423 -12.98 -15.89 -13.48
CA ARG A 423 -11.59 -16.22 -13.83
C ARG A 423 -11.47 -17.68 -14.31
N LYS A 424 -12.03 -18.63 -13.57
CA LYS A 424 -11.99 -20.06 -13.92
C LYS A 424 -12.63 -20.37 -15.27
N ILE A 425 -13.64 -19.60 -15.66
CA ILE A 425 -14.33 -19.76 -16.96
C ILE A 425 -13.50 -19.12 -18.09
N LEU A 426 -13.01 -17.89 -17.91
CA LEU A 426 -12.42 -17.10 -18.99
C LEU A 426 -10.92 -17.28 -19.13
N SER A 427 -10.20 -17.42 -18.00
CA SER A 427 -8.73 -17.54 -17.98
C SER A 427 -8.28 -18.43 -16.81
N PRO A 428 -8.49 -19.76 -16.86
CA PRO A 428 -8.27 -20.67 -15.74
C PRO A 428 -6.80 -20.77 -15.30
N GLN A 429 -5.85 -20.36 -16.14
CA GLN A 429 -4.42 -20.36 -15.83
C GLN A 429 -3.94 -19.07 -15.14
N THR A 430 -4.75 -18.01 -15.20
CA THR A 430 -4.45 -16.74 -14.51
C THR A 430 -4.53 -16.96 -13.00
N ARG A 431 -3.51 -16.52 -12.28
CA ARG A 431 -3.45 -16.53 -10.80
C ARG A 431 -4.17 -15.32 -10.22
N THR A 432 -4.39 -15.33 -8.91
CA THR A 432 -5.04 -14.21 -8.21
C THR A 432 -4.25 -13.80 -6.98
N THR A 433 -4.05 -12.49 -6.80
CA THR A 433 -3.54 -11.91 -5.56
C THR A 433 -4.50 -10.84 -5.04
N ILE A 434 -4.66 -10.79 -3.72
CA ILE A 434 -5.24 -9.65 -3.01
C ILE A 434 -4.07 -8.97 -2.33
N ASP A 435 -3.43 -8.04 -3.02
CA ASP A 435 -2.13 -7.50 -2.62
C ASP A 435 -2.21 -6.22 -1.79
N GLU A 436 -3.43 -5.70 -1.60
CA GLU A 436 -3.75 -4.70 -0.59
C GLU A 436 -4.95 -5.14 0.24
N LEU A 437 -4.68 -5.59 1.46
CA LEU A 437 -5.72 -5.94 2.41
C LEU A 437 -5.43 -5.32 3.77
N GLY A 438 -6.41 -4.59 4.33
CA GLY A 438 -6.21 -3.94 5.63
C GLY A 438 -7.45 -3.27 6.20
N VAL A 439 -7.20 -2.28 7.04
CA VAL A 439 -8.22 -1.41 7.63
C VAL A 439 -7.82 0.03 7.40
N ILE A 440 -8.77 0.87 6.99
CA ILE A 440 -8.61 2.33 6.96
C ILE A 440 -9.57 2.94 7.97
N LEU A 441 -9.02 3.68 8.93
CA LEU A 441 -9.81 4.41 9.93
C LEU A 441 -10.23 5.80 9.40
N PRO A 442 -11.33 6.37 9.91
CA PRO A 442 -11.73 7.73 9.57
C PRO A 442 -10.60 8.73 9.80
N ASP A 443 -10.53 9.76 8.97
CA ASP A 443 -9.56 10.87 9.05
C ASP A 443 -8.08 10.43 9.01
N ASP A 444 -7.78 9.30 8.39
CA ASP A 444 -6.45 8.69 8.45
C ASP A 444 -5.35 9.56 7.80
N ASN A 445 -5.70 10.37 6.81
CA ASN A 445 -4.79 11.32 6.17
C ASN A 445 -5.03 12.78 6.62
N THR A 446 -5.76 12.99 7.72
CA THR A 446 -6.07 14.34 8.24
C THR A 446 -5.03 14.75 9.30
N PRO A 447 -4.31 15.87 9.12
CA PRO A 447 -3.42 16.40 10.15
C PRO A 447 -4.16 16.64 11.49
N GLY A 448 -3.54 16.24 12.60
CA GLY A 448 -4.15 16.37 13.93
C GLY A 448 -5.27 15.37 14.25
N ALA A 449 -5.50 14.35 13.41
CA ALA A 449 -6.48 13.31 13.71
C ALA A 449 -6.16 12.61 15.05
N PRO A 450 -7.18 12.25 15.86
CA PRO A 450 -6.97 11.56 17.14
C PRO A 450 -6.17 10.26 16.96
N GLN A 451 -5.30 9.96 17.93
CA GLN A 451 -4.64 8.67 17.96
C GLN A 451 -5.67 7.57 18.32
N PHE A 452 -5.56 6.43 17.67
CA PHE A 452 -6.35 5.24 18.00
C PHE A 452 -5.69 4.48 19.18
N PRO A 453 -6.48 3.79 20.04
CA PRO A 453 -5.95 3.03 21.17
C PRO A 453 -5.17 1.79 20.69
N MET A 454 -4.25 1.30 21.54
CA MET A 454 -3.33 0.20 21.22
C MET A 454 -4.03 -1.09 20.76
N VAL A 455 -5.21 -1.39 21.31
CA VAL A 455 -6.00 -2.58 20.92
C VAL A 455 -6.43 -2.57 19.45
N TYR A 456 -6.36 -1.41 18.77
CA TYR A 456 -6.58 -1.32 17.32
C TYR A 456 -5.65 -2.24 16.53
N TRP A 457 -4.37 -2.30 16.93
CA TRP A 457 -3.41 -3.16 16.25
C TRP A 457 -3.83 -4.63 16.29
N ASN A 458 -4.45 -5.07 17.42
CA ASN A 458 -4.98 -6.42 17.54
C ASN A 458 -6.23 -6.63 16.68
N ALA A 459 -7.15 -5.66 16.61
CA ALA A 459 -8.34 -5.75 15.77
C ALA A 459 -7.98 -5.88 14.28
N ALA A 460 -7.06 -5.04 13.80
CA ALA A 460 -6.58 -5.10 12.41
C ALA A 460 -5.78 -6.37 12.11
N ALA A 461 -4.99 -6.85 13.08
CA ALA A 461 -4.26 -8.11 12.99
C ALA A 461 -5.20 -9.33 12.93
N ALA A 462 -6.24 -9.33 13.76
CA ALA A 462 -7.27 -10.36 13.77
C ALA A 462 -8.05 -10.40 12.44
N LEU A 463 -8.37 -9.21 11.88
CA LEU A 463 -8.98 -9.13 10.55
C LEU A 463 -8.08 -9.77 9.48
N TYR A 464 -6.77 -9.47 9.48
CA TYR A 464 -5.85 -10.05 8.49
C TYR A 464 -5.76 -11.57 8.59
N ALA A 465 -5.62 -12.11 9.80
CA ALA A 465 -5.58 -13.56 10.00
C ALA A 465 -6.90 -14.23 9.57
N TYR A 466 -8.03 -13.59 9.87
CA TYR A 466 -9.35 -14.04 9.44
C TYR A 466 -9.49 -14.01 7.92
N ALA A 467 -9.07 -12.92 7.29
CA ALA A 467 -9.06 -12.77 5.84
C ALA A 467 -8.23 -13.85 5.16
N TRP A 468 -6.99 -14.05 5.61
CA TRP A 468 -6.12 -15.08 5.08
C TRP A 468 -6.79 -16.47 5.11
N ALA A 469 -7.36 -16.85 6.25
CA ALA A 469 -7.99 -18.15 6.41
C ALA A 469 -9.26 -18.32 5.54
N ARG A 470 -10.10 -17.27 5.44
CA ARG A 470 -11.34 -17.30 4.66
C ARG A 470 -11.07 -17.33 3.15
N ILE A 471 -10.10 -16.54 2.71
CA ILE A 471 -9.71 -16.41 1.30
C ILE A 471 -8.93 -17.64 0.82
N SER A 472 -8.16 -18.28 1.70
CA SER A 472 -7.47 -19.54 1.40
C SER A 472 -8.41 -20.66 0.93
N ARG A 473 -9.63 -20.70 1.47
CA ARG A 473 -10.66 -21.66 1.04
C ARG A 473 -11.10 -21.46 -0.40
N GLN A 474 -10.99 -20.25 -0.94
CA GLN A 474 -11.40 -19.91 -2.31
C GLN A 474 -10.30 -20.15 -3.34
N GLY A 475 -9.09 -20.43 -2.89
CA GLY A 475 -7.98 -20.77 -3.77
C GLY A 475 -7.25 -19.57 -4.34
N ILE A 476 -7.21 -18.46 -3.62
CA ILE A 476 -6.38 -17.31 -3.94
C ILE A 476 -4.90 -17.63 -3.67
N ASP A 477 -4.00 -17.22 -4.54
CA ASP A 477 -2.58 -17.54 -4.41
C ASP A 477 -1.86 -16.72 -3.35
N VAL A 478 -2.14 -15.40 -3.27
CA VAL A 478 -1.42 -14.47 -2.38
C VAL A 478 -2.39 -13.53 -1.68
N VAL A 479 -2.23 -13.34 -0.37
CA VAL A 479 -2.97 -12.36 0.42
C VAL A 479 -1.98 -11.40 1.07
N GLY A 480 -1.90 -10.17 0.56
CA GLY A 480 -0.96 -9.13 0.96
C GLY A 480 -1.52 -8.19 2.02
N HIS A 481 -0.88 -8.14 3.18
CA HIS A 481 -1.22 -7.19 4.24
C HIS A 481 -0.72 -5.79 3.88
N SER A 482 -1.59 -4.82 3.80
CA SER A 482 -1.25 -3.41 3.57
C SER A 482 -1.06 -2.69 4.89
N GLN A 483 -0.03 -1.88 5.04
CA GLN A 483 1.21 -1.74 4.30
C GLN A 483 2.37 -1.72 5.30
N LEU A 484 3.61 -1.97 4.84
CA LEU A 484 4.76 -2.06 5.75
C LEU A 484 4.90 -0.83 6.65
N MET A 485 4.79 0.39 6.08
CA MET A 485 4.95 1.64 6.81
C MET A 485 3.92 2.69 6.38
N GLY A 486 3.11 3.14 7.34
CA GLY A 486 2.30 4.35 7.29
C GLY A 486 2.57 5.17 8.56
N TYR A 487 2.14 6.43 8.63
CA TYR A 487 2.45 7.29 9.77
C TYR A 487 1.45 8.46 9.89
N PRO A 488 1.21 8.97 11.12
CA PRO A 488 0.46 10.21 11.34
C PRO A 488 1.28 11.43 10.94
N GLU A 489 0.74 12.61 11.13
CA GLU A 489 1.55 13.82 11.02
C GLU A 489 2.79 13.75 11.91
N LEU A 490 3.97 14.00 11.33
CA LEU A 490 5.26 14.02 12.01
C LEU A 490 5.91 15.41 11.83
N PRO A 491 5.55 16.39 12.66
CA PRO A 491 5.97 17.79 12.50
C PRO A 491 7.49 17.97 12.52
N ASP A 492 8.21 17.22 13.34
CA ASP A 492 9.67 17.28 13.45
C ASP A 492 10.37 16.86 12.15
N LEU A 493 9.74 16.03 11.33
CA LEU A 493 10.20 15.59 10.01
C LEU A 493 9.51 16.34 8.87
N GLN A 494 8.58 17.25 9.18
CA GLN A 494 7.74 17.96 8.21
C GLN A 494 6.92 17.02 7.30
N LEU A 495 6.51 15.86 7.81
CA LEU A 495 5.73 14.87 7.08
C LEU A 495 4.24 15.01 7.41
N GLN A 496 3.42 15.03 6.36
CA GLN A 496 1.96 14.96 6.46
C GLN A 496 1.52 13.52 6.69
N PRO A 497 0.33 13.26 7.25
CA PRO A 497 -0.15 11.90 7.50
C PRO A 497 -0.18 11.06 6.22
N GLN A 498 0.17 9.79 6.36
CA GLN A 498 0.08 8.81 5.28
C GLN A 498 -0.40 7.49 5.87
N TYR A 499 -1.70 7.32 5.92
CA TYR A 499 -2.41 6.10 6.35
C TYR A 499 -1.82 5.39 7.58
N PRO A 500 -1.74 6.04 8.76
CA PRO A 500 -1.16 5.42 9.96
C PRO A 500 -1.86 4.12 10.37
N SER A 501 -3.17 3.98 10.13
CA SER A 501 -3.91 2.78 10.52
C SER A 501 -3.52 1.54 9.70
N VAL A 502 -3.03 1.71 8.47
CA VAL A 502 -2.60 0.55 7.67
C VAL A 502 -1.17 0.08 7.99
N SER A 503 -0.39 0.83 8.79
CA SER A 503 1.00 0.49 9.09
C SER A 503 1.17 -0.87 9.80
N LEU A 504 2.12 -1.68 9.36
CA LEU A 504 2.55 -2.89 10.07
C LEU A 504 3.63 -2.60 11.11
N LEU A 505 4.42 -1.53 10.91
CA LEU A 505 5.50 -1.14 11.81
C LEU A 505 5.16 0.16 12.54
N ASN A 506 5.73 0.32 13.73
CA ASN A 506 5.68 1.57 14.46
C ASN A 506 6.56 2.63 13.75
N TRP A 507 5.97 3.73 13.34
CA TRP A 507 6.65 4.79 12.58
C TRP A 507 7.74 5.55 13.36
N THR A 508 7.77 5.43 14.71
CA THR A 508 8.79 6.08 15.56
C THR A 508 9.97 5.17 15.85
N THR A 509 9.72 3.87 16.08
CA THR A 509 10.75 2.91 16.49
C THR A 509 11.12 1.91 15.40
N GLY A 510 10.27 1.75 14.38
CA GLY A 510 10.40 0.69 13.37
C GLY A 510 10.03 -0.71 13.87
N GLU A 511 9.60 -0.87 15.13
CA GLU A 511 9.19 -2.15 15.68
C GLU A 511 7.89 -2.68 15.07
N GLY A 512 7.73 -4.01 15.02
CA GLY A 512 6.52 -4.64 14.51
C GLY A 512 5.32 -4.43 15.42
N THR A 513 4.18 -4.00 14.88
CA THR A 513 2.88 -3.99 15.59
C THR A 513 2.28 -5.39 15.63
N ALA A 514 1.13 -5.58 16.29
CA ALA A 514 0.41 -6.85 16.25
C ALA A 514 0.12 -7.32 14.81
N LYS A 515 -0.09 -6.40 13.86
CA LYS A 515 -0.27 -6.70 12.43
C LYS A 515 0.96 -7.39 11.84
N TYR A 516 2.15 -6.83 12.05
CA TYR A 516 3.41 -7.42 11.58
C TYR A 516 3.63 -8.82 12.18
N TRP A 517 3.46 -8.94 13.50
CA TRP A 517 3.69 -10.19 14.21
C TRP A 517 2.68 -11.27 13.86
N THR A 518 1.44 -10.90 13.53
CA THR A 518 0.44 -11.85 13.03
C THR A 518 0.80 -12.34 11.62
N SER A 519 1.23 -11.43 10.71
CA SER A 519 1.74 -11.86 9.41
C SER A 519 2.92 -12.82 9.55
N LYS A 520 3.87 -12.50 10.43
CA LYS A 520 5.03 -13.36 10.71
C LYS A 520 4.62 -14.71 11.31
N LEU A 521 3.69 -14.73 12.25
CA LEU A 521 3.16 -15.95 12.84
C LEU A 521 2.56 -16.88 11.78
N LEU A 522 1.77 -16.34 10.86
CA LEU A 522 1.20 -17.12 9.75
C LEU A 522 2.28 -17.64 8.79
N ILE A 523 3.22 -16.78 8.37
CA ILE A 523 4.32 -17.14 7.46
C ILE A 523 5.18 -18.27 8.06
N GLU A 524 5.49 -18.22 9.35
CA GLU A 524 6.30 -19.23 10.04
C GLU A 524 5.54 -20.52 10.36
N THR A 525 4.22 -20.43 10.50
CA THR A 525 3.39 -21.60 10.86
C THR A 525 3.01 -22.42 9.64
N VAL A 526 2.65 -21.76 8.54
CA VAL A 526 2.06 -22.39 7.35
C VAL A 526 3.13 -23.10 6.53
N ASP A 527 2.89 -24.36 6.21
CA ASP A 527 3.74 -25.16 5.30
C ASP A 527 3.00 -25.36 3.96
N ILE A 528 3.22 -24.41 3.05
CA ILE A 528 2.54 -24.35 1.75
C ILE A 528 2.77 -25.64 0.95
N GLY A 529 1.66 -26.19 0.45
CA GLY A 529 1.66 -27.45 -0.33
C GLY A 529 1.80 -28.72 0.50
N ASN A 530 2.02 -28.60 1.82
CA ASN A 530 2.05 -29.71 2.77
C ASN A 530 0.90 -29.69 3.77
N ASP A 531 0.46 -28.52 4.19
CA ASP A 531 -0.69 -28.36 5.07
C ASP A 531 -2.00 -28.47 4.29
N GLN A 532 -2.97 -29.15 4.91
CA GLN A 532 -4.34 -29.30 4.42
C GLN A 532 -5.30 -28.82 5.50
N ALA A 533 -6.29 -28.04 5.13
CA ALA A 533 -7.38 -27.70 6.03
C ALA A 533 -8.29 -28.92 6.27
N VAL A 534 -8.73 -29.07 7.51
CA VAL A 534 -9.70 -30.11 7.89
C VAL A 534 -10.98 -29.45 8.39
N VAL A 535 -12.10 -30.17 8.28
CA VAL A 535 -13.40 -29.66 8.74
C VAL A 535 -13.33 -29.29 10.20
N THR A 536 -13.68 -28.04 10.49
CA THR A 536 -13.67 -27.45 11.83
C THR A 536 -15.00 -26.75 12.07
N GLU A 537 -15.67 -27.10 13.16
CA GLU A 537 -16.97 -26.53 13.55
C GLU A 537 -16.90 -25.89 14.93
N THR A 538 -17.78 -24.94 15.19
CA THR A 538 -17.87 -24.27 16.48
C THR A 538 -19.31 -24.16 16.95
N THR A 539 -19.52 -24.09 18.28
CA THR A 539 -20.84 -23.77 18.84
C THR A 539 -21.24 -22.30 18.68
N ASP A 540 -20.34 -21.44 18.13
CA ASP A 540 -20.71 -20.10 17.65
C ASP A 540 -21.41 -20.20 16.30
N LEU A 541 -22.64 -20.65 16.28
CA LEU A 541 -23.40 -20.96 15.08
C LEU A 541 -23.56 -19.78 14.11
N GLN A 542 -23.45 -18.55 14.60
CA GLN A 542 -23.50 -17.35 13.76
C GLN A 542 -22.10 -16.87 13.34
N GLY A 543 -21.04 -17.47 13.90
CA GLY A 543 -19.66 -17.10 13.61
C GLY A 543 -19.31 -15.65 13.94
N GLN A 544 -20.05 -15.03 14.88
CA GLN A 544 -19.86 -13.61 15.20
C GLN A 544 -18.77 -13.36 16.25
N ASN A 545 -18.49 -14.37 17.09
CA ASN A 545 -17.62 -14.21 18.25
C ASN A 545 -16.22 -14.77 18.01
N ILE A 546 -16.14 -15.97 17.45
CA ILE A 546 -14.88 -16.66 17.18
C ILE A 546 -14.80 -17.13 15.74
N PHE A 547 -13.59 -17.29 15.28
CA PHE A 547 -13.28 -18.08 14.09
C PHE A 547 -12.25 -19.15 14.46
N SER A 548 -12.39 -20.35 13.91
CA SER A 548 -11.37 -21.40 14.01
C SER A 548 -11.25 -22.19 12.72
N GLN A 549 -10.00 -22.55 12.38
CA GLN A 549 -9.67 -23.44 11.28
C GLN A 549 -8.50 -24.33 11.69
N ALA A 550 -8.67 -25.64 11.55
CA ALA A 550 -7.63 -26.60 11.82
C ALA A 550 -6.95 -27.08 10.53
N PHE A 551 -5.68 -27.43 10.68
CA PHE A 551 -4.82 -27.87 9.59
C PHE A 551 -4.03 -29.12 10.01
N ILE A 552 -3.77 -30.01 9.03
CA ILE A 552 -2.93 -31.18 9.19
C ILE A 552 -1.86 -31.20 8.10
N GLY A 553 -0.61 -31.29 8.51
CA GLY A 553 0.53 -31.42 7.59
C GLY A 553 0.76 -32.86 7.17
N LYS A 554 1.37 -33.09 6.01
CA LYS A 554 1.76 -34.42 5.50
C LYS A 554 2.65 -35.21 6.48
N ASN A 555 3.38 -34.51 7.35
CA ASN A 555 4.20 -35.09 8.41
C ASN A 555 3.42 -35.44 9.69
N GLY A 556 2.09 -35.29 9.69
CA GLY A 556 1.22 -35.51 10.83
C GLY A 556 1.16 -34.35 11.84
N ARG A 557 1.84 -33.22 11.56
CA ARG A 557 1.72 -32.01 12.37
C ARG A 557 0.26 -31.51 12.32
N ARG A 558 -0.31 -31.15 13.49
CA ARG A 558 -1.67 -30.63 13.62
C ARG A 558 -1.63 -29.29 14.30
N TRP A 559 -2.31 -28.31 13.73
CA TRP A 559 -2.40 -26.98 14.33
C TRP A 559 -3.77 -26.34 14.05
N VAL A 560 -4.14 -25.38 14.90
CA VAL A 560 -5.44 -24.71 14.87
C VAL A 560 -5.21 -23.21 14.94
N LEU A 561 -5.75 -22.46 13.99
CA LEU A 561 -5.88 -21.01 14.07
C LEU A 561 -7.18 -20.70 14.82
N ILE A 562 -7.11 -19.86 15.84
CA ILE A 562 -8.28 -19.38 16.59
C ILE A 562 -8.21 -17.87 16.69
N ILE A 563 -9.31 -17.20 16.39
CA ILE A 563 -9.41 -15.74 16.36
C ILE A 563 -10.61 -15.31 17.20
N ASN A 564 -10.37 -14.43 18.17
CA ASN A 564 -11.41 -13.70 18.86
C ASN A 564 -11.81 -12.48 18.01
N LYS A 565 -13.09 -12.41 17.59
CA LYS A 565 -13.62 -11.34 16.73
C LYS A 565 -14.29 -10.20 17.54
N ARG A 566 -14.15 -10.21 18.86
CA ARG A 566 -14.85 -9.28 19.76
C ARG A 566 -13.86 -8.45 20.59
N TYR A 567 -14.31 -7.30 21.03
CA TYR A 567 -13.57 -6.45 21.97
C TYR A 567 -13.56 -7.01 23.41
N GLY A 568 -14.34 -8.04 23.71
CA GLY A 568 -14.35 -8.70 25.01
C GLY A 568 -13.49 -9.97 25.06
N ASN A 569 -13.24 -10.48 26.26
CA ASN A 569 -12.62 -11.79 26.46
C ASN A 569 -13.61 -12.89 26.06
N ILE A 570 -13.11 -13.95 25.43
CA ILE A 570 -13.87 -15.11 25.01
C ILE A 570 -13.18 -16.38 25.51
N ASP A 571 -13.95 -17.31 26.08
CA ASP A 571 -13.49 -18.63 26.42
C ASP A 571 -13.83 -19.62 25.32
N VAL A 572 -12.85 -20.42 24.92
CA VAL A 572 -13.03 -21.54 24.00
C VAL A 572 -12.63 -22.84 24.66
N PHE A 573 -13.29 -23.94 24.29
CA PHE A 573 -12.93 -25.30 24.69
C PHE A 573 -12.45 -26.05 23.44
N LEU A 574 -11.17 -26.43 23.46
CA LEU A 574 -10.50 -27.14 22.35
C LEU A 574 -10.10 -28.55 22.84
N PRO A 575 -10.87 -29.58 22.54
CA PRO A 575 -10.57 -30.95 22.99
C PRO A 575 -9.19 -31.42 22.50
N GLY A 576 -8.45 -32.09 23.37
CA GLY A 576 -7.16 -32.69 23.04
C GLY A 576 -5.98 -31.72 22.87
N CYS A 577 -6.12 -30.44 23.23
CA CYS A 577 -5.02 -29.47 23.16
C CYS A 577 -4.12 -29.46 24.41
N THR A 578 -4.51 -30.16 25.50
CA THR A 578 -3.70 -30.25 26.71
C THR A 578 -2.32 -30.84 26.42
N GLY A 579 -1.25 -30.18 26.87
CA GLY A 579 0.14 -30.51 26.53
C GLY A 579 0.62 -29.91 25.19
N GLY A 580 -0.26 -29.30 24.43
CA GLY A 580 0.07 -28.55 23.21
C GLY A 580 0.70 -27.20 23.52
N ARG A 581 1.25 -26.56 22.47
CA ARG A 581 1.87 -25.24 22.52
C ARG A 581 0.98 -24.22 21.84
N MET A 582 0.67 -23.12 22.50
CA MET A 582 -0.06 -21.99 21.93
C MET A 582 0.87 -20.80 21.74
N GLN A 583 0.87 -20.23 20.54
CA GLN A 583 1.45 -18.93 20.23
C GLN A 583 0.31 -17.93 20.06
N ILE A 584 0.34 -16.83 20.80
CA ILE A 584 -0.75 -15.85 20.83
C ILE A 584 -0.25 -14.42 20.64
N ILE A 585 -0.91 -13.70 19.75
CA ILE A 585 -0.79 -12.25 19.60
C ILE A 585 -2.03 -11.63 20.23
N ASN A 586 -1.84 -10.78 21.22
CA ASN A 586 -2.90 -10.08 21.94
C ASN A 586 -2.38 -8.75 22.50
N GLU A 587 -3.20 -8.04 23.27
CA GLU A 587 -2.82 -6.76 23.84
C GLU A 587 -1.54 -6.83 24.71
N ALA A 588 -1.33 -7.96 25.42
CA ALA A 588 -0.14 -8.16 26.24
C ALA A 588 1.15 -8.34 25.40
N SER A 589 1.04 -8.71 24.13
CA SER A 589 2.20 -8.81 23.21
C SER A 589 2.78 -7.44 22.87
N GLY A 590 1.98 -6.35 22.93
CA GLY A 590 2.41 -5.00 22.60
C GLY A 590 2.99 -4.92 21.19
N PHE A 591 4.23 -4.44 21.07
CA PHE A 591 5.01 -4.42 19.82
C PHE A 591 5.98 -5.62 19.69
N GLY A 592 5.77 -6.66 20.47
CA GLY A 592 6.60 -7.87 20.50
C GLY A 592 6.01 -9.05 19.74
N PRO A 593 6.80 -10.12 19.58
CA PRO A 593 6.36 -11.35 18.93
C PRO A 593 5.25 -12.07 19.74
N ALA A 594 4.68 -13.11 19.11
CA ALA A 594 3.71 -13.98 19.77
C ALA A 594 4.25 -14.50 21.10
N THR A 595 3.42 -14.40 22.14
CA THR A 595 3.71 -15.05 23.43
C THR A 595 3.47 -16.55 23.31
N GLU A 596 4.38 -17.36 23.84
CA GLU A 596 4.29 -18.80 23.81
C GLU A 596 3.85 -19.36 25.17
N VAL A 597 2.86 -20.26 25.17
CA VAL A 597 2.29 -20.86 26.37
C VAL A 597 2.06 -22.36 26.13
N THR A 598 2.45 -23.21 27.10
CA THR A 598 2.04 -24.61 27.12
C THR A 598 0.62 -24.73 27.73
N LEU A 599 -0.27 -25.41 27.03
CA LEU A 599 -1.65 -25.56 27.45
C LEU A 599 -1.80 -26.66 28.50
N GLU A 600 -2.14 -26.30 29.72
CA GLU A 600 -2.40 -27.24 30.82
C GLU A 600 -3.83 -27.79 30.79
N LEU A 601 -4.75 -27.05 30.21
CA LEU A 601 -6.18 -27.35 30.12
C LEU A 601 -6.69 -27.21 28.69
N SER A 602 -7.80 -27.86 28.39
CA SER A 602 -8.50 -27.70 27.09
C SER A 602 -9.35 -26.41 27.01
N ARG A 603 -9.42 -25.61 28.08
CA ARG A 603 -10.07 -24.30 28.10
C ARG A 603 -9.02 -23.21 27.87
N ILE A 604 -9.26 -22.34 26.92
CA ILE A 604 -8.39 -21.23 26.51
C ILE A 604 -9.19 -19.92 26.60
N THR A 605 -8.67 -18.92 27.30
CA THR A 605 -9.25 -17.58 27.31
C THR A 605 -8.50 -16.70 26.31
N LEU A 606 -9.21 -16.13 25.36
CA LEU A 606 -8.72 -15.19 24.35
C LEU A 606 -9.15 -13.78 24.73
N SER A 607 -8.20 -12.87 24.93
CA SER A 607 -8.50 -11.45 25.14
C SER A 607 -8.99 -10.78 23.86
N ALA A 608 -9.35 -9.49 23.94
CA ALA A 608 -9.88 -8.69 22.82
C ALA A 608 -9.07 -8.88 21.54
N PHE A 609 -9.72 -9.27 20.45
CA PHE A 609 -9.14 -9.45 19.13
C PHE A 609 -7.86 -10.30 19.08
N ALA A 610 -7.71 -11.25 20.00
CA ALA A 610 -6.54 -12.12 20.03
C ALA A 610 -6.52 -13.07 18.82
N VAL A 611 -5.30 -13.29 18.30
CA VAL A 611 -4.99 -14.31 17.27
C VAL A 611 -4.10 -15.36 17.92
N ALA A 612 -4.54 -16.62 17.93
CA ALA A 612 -3.81 -17.73 18.51
C ALA A 612 -3.60 -18.86 17.49
N VAL A 613 -2.39 -19.42 17.50
CA VAL A 613 -2.06 -20.67 16.81
C VAL A 613 -1.76 -21.72 17.87
N VAL A 614 -2.55 -22.78 17.86
CA VAL A 614 -2.38 -23.91 18.79
C VAL A 614 -1.78 -25.09 18.04
N HIS A 615 -0.55 -25.46 18.38
CA HIS A 615 0.09 -26.69 17.92
C HIS A 615 -0.37 -27.83 18.83
N MET A 616 -1.13 -28.77 18.28
CA MET A 616 -1.66 -29.90 19.01
C MET A 616 -0.54 -30.86 19.45
N PRO A 617 -0.66 -31.50 20.59
CA PRO A 617 0.31 -32.52 21.01
C PRO A 617 0.38 -33.66 19.97
N PRO A 618 1.52 -34.36 19.88
CA PRO A 618 1.62 -35.58 19.09
C PRO A 618 0.50 -36.56 19.46
N VAL A 619 0.01 -37.31 18.49
CA VAL A 619 -0.88 -38.46 18.78
C VAL A 619 0.02 -39.59 19.23
N ASP A 620 -0.19 -40.09 20.43
CA ASP A 620 0.43 -41.37 20.82
C ASP A 620 -0.06 -42.43 19.83
N VAL A 621 0.85 -42.93 19.01
CA VAL A 621 0.56 -44.06 18.12
C VAL A 621 0.58 -45.29 19.04
N GLU A 622 -0.61 -45.72 19.47
CA GLU A 622 -0.77 -47.03 20.13
C GLU A 622 -0.45 -48.19 19.16
#